data_61d1bbc75640b7012e155704f10d99fc
#
_entry.id   61d1bbc75640b7012e155704f10d99fc
#
_cell.length_a   1.000
_cell.length_b   1.000
_cell.length_c   1.000
_cell.angle_alpha   90.00
_cell.angle_beta   90.00
_cell.angle_gamma   90.00
#
_symmetry.space_group_name_H-M   'P 1'
#
loop_
_entity.id
_entity.type
_entity.pdbx_description
1 polymer ?
#
loop_
_entity_poly.entity_id
_entity_poly.type
_entity_poly.pdbx_seq_one_letter_code
_entity_poly.pdbx_strand_id
1 'polypeptide(L)'
;MSERYSVHTTIRWQKNERTQLADPIIREAPLTIYLNGKEMVSLLCTPEYQEDLALGFLTAEGLLESPDDLLSVRLDEEQGAVWVETLRTPLIAEQLFLKRFITTGCGKGTTFYNVMDHSLARQERQPLMVRAEDLVELMREVQQKSELYRLTGGVHSAALCQGREILLFREDVGRHNAADKIMGYCFRHRISMEDKVLLTSGRISSEILLKAAKMGIGAIVSRSAPTDLALRLAEQLGITVIGFVRGSRMNIYTNAEQVIE
;
A
#
# COMPACT_ATOMS: atom_id res chain seq x y z
N MET A 1 5.55 19.65 12.27
CA MET A 1 4.50 18.71 11.82
C MET A 1 4.20 19.07 10.38
N SER A 2 4.43 18.20 9.42
CA SER A 2 4.03 18.44 8.05
C SER A 2 2.50 18.52 7.99
N GLU A 3 1.97 19.65 7.53
CA GLU A 3 0.53 19.79 7.37
C GLU A 3 0.03 18.82 6.29
N ARG A 4 -0.77 17.83 6.67
CA ARG A 4 -1.28 16.78 5.77
C ARG A 4 -2.38 17.28 4.83
N TYR A 5 -2.98 18.43 5.14
CA TYR A 5 -4.04 19.08 4.34
C TYR A 5 -3.91 20.59 4.44
N SER A 6 -4.56 21.30 3.53
CA SER A 6 -4.72 22.75 3.55
C SER A 6 -6.21 23.11 3.54
N VAL A 7 -6.54 24.26 4.10
CA VAL A 7 -7.93 24.74 4.14
C VAL A 7 -8.13 25.74 3.01
N HIS A 8 -9.11 25.48 2.16
CA HIS A 8 -9.48 26.34 1.05
C HIS A 8 -10.90 26.87 1.19
N THR A 9 -11.11 28.09 0.75
CA THR A 9 -12.45 28.64 0.63
C THR A 9 -13.12 28.06 -0.60
N THR A 10 -14.22 27.33 -0.41
CA THR A 10 -15.01 26.72 -1.48
C THR A 10 -16.46 27.20 -1.47
N ILE A 11 -17.13 27.00 -2.60
CA ILE A 11 -18.57 27.24 -2.71
C ILE A 11 -19.28 25.88 -2.79
N ARG A 12 -20.05 25.55 -1.75
CA ARG A 12 -20.93 24.38 -1.78
C ARG A 12 -22.26 24.74 -2.41
N TRP A 13 -22.64 23.98 -3.41
CA TRP A 13 -23.98 24.03 -3.97
C TRP A 13 -24.81 22.87 -3.42
N GLN A 14 -25.93 23.18 -2.79
CA GLN A 14 -26.86 22.18 -2.25
C GLN A 14 -28.28 22.72 -2.31
N LYS A 15 -29.24 21.94 -2.82
CA LYS A 15 -30.67 22.30 -2.91
C LYS A 15 -30.91 23.70 -3.52
N ASN A 16 -30.20 24.03 -4.62
CA ASN A 16 -30.25 25.33 -5.31
C ASN A 16 -29.70 26.53 -4.53
N GLU A 17 -29.04 26.31 -3.40
CA GLU A 17 -28.36 27.33 -2.63
C GLU A 17 -26.87 27.22 -2.75
N ARG A 18 -26.17 28.37 -2.68
CA ARG A 18 -24.70 28.45 -2.66
C ARG A 18 -24.26 28.96 -1.30
N THR A 19 -23.38 28.20 -0.66
CA THR A 19 -22.82 28.55 0.64
C THR A 19 -21.31 28.52 0.56
N GLN A 20 -20.67 29.59 1.02
CA GLN A 20 -19.23 29.64 1.16
C GLN A 20 -18.82 28.91 2.46
N LEU A 21 -17.79 28.07 2.37
CA LEU A 21 -17.24 27.33 3.51
C LEU A 21 -15.74 27.17 3.40
N ALA A 22 -15.11 26.91 4.54
CA ALA A 22 -13.73 26.49 4.64
C ALA A 22 -13.67 24.95 4.49
N ASP A 23 -12.99 24.44 3.47
CA ASP A 23 -12.94 23.02 3.13
C ASP A 23 -11.51 22.49 3.26
N PRO A 24 -11.27 21.46 4.07
CA PRO A 24 -9.95 20.82 4.16
C PRO A 24 -9.69 19.96 2.93
N ILE A 25 -8.61 20.28 2.24
CA ILE A 25 -8.17 19.59 1.02
C ILE A 25 -6.88 18.87 1.31
N ILE A 26 -6.79 17.58 0.94
CA ILE A 26 -5.59 16.79 1.13
C ILE A 26 -4.38 17.43 0.43
N ARG A 27 -3.21 17.39 1.08
CA ARG A 27 -1.96 17.83 0.47
C ARG A 27 -1.31 16.67 -0.27
N GLU A 28 -0.96 16.91 -1.50
CA GLU A 28 -0.14 16.04 -2.34
C GLU A 28 1.23 16.68 -2.52
N ALA A 29 2.29 15.95 -2.19
CA ALA A 29 3.66 16.42 -2.27
C ALA A 29 4.52 15.45 -3.09
N PRO A 30 5.45 15.96 -3.93
CA PRO A 30 6.41 15.10 -4.61
C PRO A 30 7.42 14.55 -3.60
N LEU A 31 7.78 13.30 -3.76
CA LEU A 31 8.83 12.61 -3.02
C LEU A 31 9.76 11.92 -4.00
N THR A 32 11.02 12.33 -4.05
CA THR A 32 12.04 11.68 -4.85
C THR A 32 12.82 10.68 -4.00
N ILE A 33 12.91 9.44 -4.48
CA ILE A 33 13.62 8.35 -3.79
C ILE A 33 14.97 8.15 -4.45
N TYR A 34 16.03 8.26 -3.65
CA TYR A 34 17.41 7.97 -4.03
C TYR A 34 17.88 6.68 -3.36
N LEU A 35 18.54 5.82 -4.14
CA LEU A 35 19.20 4.59 -3.65
C LEU A 35 20.69 4.64 -4.00
N ASN A 36 21.57 4.61 -2.99
CA ASN A 36 23.02 4.70 -3.14
C ASN A 36 23.44 5.87 -4.05
N GLY A 37 22.87 7.06 -3.77
CA GLY A 37 23.15 8.29 -4.50
C GLY A 37 22.49 8.42 -5.88
N LYS A 38 21.77 7.41 -6.35
CA LYS A 38 21.08 7.42 -7.66
C LYS A 38 19.59 7.67 -7.50
N GLU A 39 19.03 8.57 -8.30
CA GLU A 39 17.59 8.83 -8.36
C GLU A 39 16.86 7.63 -8.97
N MET A 40 15.90 7.07 -8.22
CA MET A 40 15.10 5.93 -8.65
C MET A 40 13.75 6.35 -9.23
N VAL A 41 13.00 7.17 -8.48
CA VAL A 41 11.63 7.55 -8.83
C VAL A 41 11.21 8.81 -8.09
N SER A 42 10.29 9.58 -8.66
CA SER A 42 9.52 10.60 -7.94
C SER A 42 8.06 10.17 -7.88
N LEU A 43 7.49 10.16 -6.67
CA LEU A 43 6.12 9.78 -6.36
C LEU A 43 5.35 10.99 -5.84
N LEU A 44 4.05 11.08 -6.11
CA LEU A 44 3.17 12.00 -5.42
C LEU A 44 2.54 11.27 -4.23
N CYS A 45 2.65 11.83 -3.02
CA CYS A 45 2.18 11.19 -1.80
C CYS A 45 1.66 12.20 -0.78
N THR A 46 0.90 11.74 0.20
CA THR A 46 0.64 12.51 1.40
C THR A 46 1.94 12.63 2.21
N PRO A 47 2.38 13.85 2.63
CA PRO A 47 3.68 14.08 3.27
C PRO A 47 3.70 13.60 4.73
N GLU A 48 3.57 12.31 4.93
CA GLU A 48 3.62 11.60 6.21
C GLU A 48 4.17 10.19 5.99
N TYR A 49 5.04 9.71 6.86
CA TYR A 49 5.70 8.38 6.75
C TYR A 49 6.44 8.19 5.41
N GLN A 50 7.13 9.22 4.95
CA GLN A 50 7.79 9.22 3.65
C GLN A 50 9.00 8.27 3.59
N GLU A 51 9.71 8.08 4.72
CA GLU A 51 10.78 7.07 4.82
C GLU A 51 10.21 5.65 4.66
N ASP A 52 9.07 5.35 5.34
CA ASP A 52 8.38 4.07 5.20
C ASP A 52 7.93 3.87 3.73
N LEU A 53 7.38 4.93 3.09
CA LEU A 53 6.99 4.87 1.69
C LEU A 53 8.16 4.50 0.78
N ALA A 54 9.32 5.14 0.97
CA ALA A 54 10.51 4.89 0.17
C ALA A 54 11.01 3.44 0.33
N LEU A 55 11.11 2.96 1.57
CA LEU A 55 11.53 1.58 1.85
C LEU A 55 10.54 0.56 1.28
N GLY A 56 9.22 0.79 1.45
CA GLY A 56 8.20 -0.09 0.92
C GLY A 56 8.18 -0.14 -0.60
N PHE A 57 8.34 1.01 -1.26
CA PHE A 57 8.50 1.06 -2.71
C PHE A 57 9.71 0.24 -3.17
N LEU A 58 10.89 0.49 -2.60
CA LEU A 58 12.12 -0.20 -3.00
C LEU A 58 12.03 -1.72 -2.76
N THR A 59 11.45 -2.14 -1.64
CA THR A 59 11.23 -3.57 -1.34
C THR A 59 10.25 -4.20 -2.32
N ALA A 60 9.14 -3.52 -2.60
CA ALA A 60 8.14 -4.00 -3.56
C ALA A 60 8.71 -4.14 -4.98
N GLU A 61 9.62 -3.25 -5.37
CA GLU A 61 10.33 -3.34 -6.66
C GLU A 61 11.49 -4.35 -6.68
N GLY A 62 11.81 -4.99 -5.52
CA GLY A 62 12.91 -5.95 -5.41
C GLY A 62 14.29 -5.30 -5.39
N LEU A 63 14.35 -4.02 -5.04
CA LEU A 63 15.59 -3.25 -4.92
C LEU A 63 16.17 -3.30 -3.49
N LEU A 64 15.37 -3.80 -2.56
CA LEU A 64 15.71 -4.00 -1.15
C LEU A 64 15.18 -5.37 -0.73
N GLU A 65 16.09 -6.35 -0.55
CA GLU A 65 15.69 -7.74 -0.28
C GLU A 65 15.77 -8.09 1.20
N SER A 66 16.75 -7.54 1.91
CA SER A 66 16.97 -7.82 3.33
C SER A 66 17.12 -6.54 4.14
N PRO A 67 16.48 -6.47 5.33
CA PRO A 67 16.73 -5.38 6.28
C PRO A 67 18.20 -5.28 6.74
N ASP A 68 18.97 -6.36 6.60
CA ASP A 68 20.39 -6.37 6.95
C ASP A 68 21.25 -5.59 5.94
N ASP A 69 20.75 -5.41 4.73
CA ASP A 69 21.43 -4.61 3.72
C ASP A 69 21.20 -3.09 3.89
N LEU A 70 20.20 -2.67 4.69
CA LEU A 70 19.89 -1.27 4.92
C LEU A 70 20.91 -0.61 5.87
N LEU A 71 21.67 0.34 5.36
CA LEU A 71 22.63 1.13 6.14
C LEU A 71 21.98 2.37 6.76
N SER A 72 21.23 3.12 5.95
CA SER A 72 20.54 4.32 6.42
C SER A 72 19.32 4.66 5.55
N VAL A 73 18.38 5.36 6.17
CA VAL A 73 17.28 6.05 5.48
C VAL A 73 17.15 7.44 6.08
N ARG A 74 17.10 8.47 5.24
CA ARG A 74 17.05 9.87 5.65
C ARG A 74 16.09 10.66 4.76
N LEU A 75 15.12 11.31 5.39
CA LEU A 75 14.23 12.26 4.74
C LEU A 75 14.86 13.65 4.75
N ASP A 76 14.84 14.32 3.60
CA ASP A 76 15.09 15.73 3.42
C ASP A 76 13.76 16.40 3.04
N GLU A 77 13.09 16.99 4.03
CA GLU A 77 11.76 17.60 3.84
C GLU A 77 11.81 18.83 2.93
N GLU A 78 12.91 19.59 2.93
CA GLU A 78 13.05 20.80 2.12
C GLU A 78 13.16 20.46 0.64
N GLN A 79 13.88 19.39 0.32
CA GLN A 79 14.05 18.91 -1.06
C GLN A 79 12.93 17.96 -1.50
N GLY A 80 12.10 17.48 -0.57
CA GLY A 80 11.12 16.43 -0.85
C GLY A 80 11.80 15.14 -1.32
N ALA A 81 12.88 14.73 -0.64
CA ALA A 81 13.71 13.62 -1.04
C ALA A 81 13.96 12.63 0.12
N VAL A 82 13.96 11.33 -0.19
CA VAL A 82 14.43 10.28 0.71
C VAL A 82 15.67 9.63 0.13
N TRP A 83 16.74 9.62 0.94
CA TRP A 83 18.01 9.00 0.62
C TRP A 83 18.11 7.67 1.36
N VAL A 84 18.29 6.58 0.60
CA VAL A 84 18.44 5.22 1.12
C VAL A 84 19.82 4.72 0.73
N GLU A 85 20.60 4.28 1.73
CA GLU A 85 21.92 3.71 1.53
C GLU A 85 21.90 2.23 1.93
N THR A 86 22.49 1.38 1.08
CA THR A 86 22.52 -0.06 1.28
C THR A 86 23.91 -0.63 1.05
N LEU A 87 24.20 -1.77 1.69
CA LEU A 87 25.48 -2.49 1.55
C LEU A 87 25.72 -2.97 0.12
N ARG A 88 24.65 -3.34 -0.59
CA ARG A 88 24.71 -3.88 -1.95
C ARG A 88 23.87 -3.04 -2.88
N THR A 89 24.38 -2.77 -4.07
CA THR A 89 23.55 -2.17 -5.14
C THR A 89 22.98 -3.32 -5.96
N PRO A 90 21.65 -3.52 -6.01
CA PRO A 90 21.04 -4.58 -6.81
C PRO A 90 21.38 -4.42 -8.29
N LEU A 91 21.76 -5.52 -8.95
CA LEU A 91 22.04 -5.53 -10.40
C LEU A 91 20.86 -5.03 -11.25
N ILE A 92 19.63 -5.23 -10.76
CA ILE A 92 18.39 -4.79 -11.39
C ILE A 92 18.27 -3.24 -11.37
N ALA A 93 18.90 -2.56 -10.42
CA ALA A 93 18.88 -1.10 -10.36
C ALA A 93 19.38 -0.45 -11.64
N GLU A 94 20.37 -1.03 -12.32
CA GLU A 94 20.91 -0.50 -13.58
C GLU A 94 19.91 -0.58 -14.74
N GLN A 95 19.03 -1.57 -14.76
CA GLN A 95 18.01 -1.74 -15.81
C GLN A 95 16.79 -0.83 -15.60
N LEU A 96 16.50 -0.42 -14.36
CA LEU A 96 15.39 0.47 -14.02
C LEU A 96 15.68 1.95 -14.32
N PHE A 97 16.96 2.34 -14.46
CA PHE A 97 17.36 3.72 -14.81
C PHE A 97 16.78 4.24 -16.13
N LEU A 98 16.35 3.37 -17.03
CA LEU A 98 15.84 3.75 -18.34
C LEU A 98 14.33 4.06 -18.35
N LYS A 99 13.61 3.94 -17.22
CA LYS A 99 12.14 4.08 -17.17
C LYS A 99 11.71 5.05 -16.08
N ARG A 100 11.81 6.34 -16.36
CA ARG A 100 11.31 7.43 -15.51
C ARG A 100 9.79 7.58 -15.68
N PHE A 101 9.09 7.85 -14.57
CA PHE A 101 7.69 8.25 -14.37
C PHE A 101 6.71 7.14 -13.98
N ILE A 102 6.30 7.21 -12.71
CA ILE A 102 5.09 6.57 -12.21
C ILE A 102 4.16 7.67 -11.72
N THR A 103 3.02 7.81 -12.38
CA THR A 103 1.94 8.69 -11.94
C THR A 103 1.03 7.94 -10.98
N THR A 104 0.47 8.62 -9.99
CA THR A 104 -0.40 8.11 -8.91
C THR A 104 -1.64 7.36 -9.36
N GLY A 105 -1.98 7.33 -10.64
CA GLY A 105 -3.22 6.75 -11.15
C GLY A 105 -3.09 5.58 -12.12
N CYS A 106 -1.94 5.38 -12.77
CA CYS A 106 -1.78 4.37 -13.81
C CYS A 106 -0.40 3.73 -13.71
N GLY A 107 -0.32 2.64 -12.92
CA GLY A 107 0.87 1.81 -12.87
C GLY A 107 1.19 1.22 -14.25
N LYS A 108 2.22 1.73 -14.90
CA LYS A 108 2.99 1.00 -15.91
C LYS A 108 4.36 0.70 -15.34
N GLY A 109 4.39 -0.12 -14.29
CA GLY A 109 5.60 -0.80 -13.84
C GLY A 109 5.91 -1.93 -14.83
N THR A 110 6.95 -1.79 -15.63
CA THR A 110 7.41 -2.83 -16.55
C THR A 110 8.20 -3.93 -15.86
N THR A 111 8.50 -3.77 -14.59
CA THR A 111 9.23 -4.73 -13.76
C THR A 111 8.38 -5.95 -13.39
N PHE A 112 7.07 -5.83 -13.42
CA PHE A 112 6.14 -6.84 -12.94
C PHE A 112 6.15 -8.16 -13.74
N TYR A 113 6.43 -8.13 -15.03
CA TYR A 113 6.34 -9.33 -15.86
C TYR A 113 7.57 -10.25 -15.80
N ASN A 114 8.76 -9.72 -15.50
CA ASN A 114 9.98 -10.53 -15.48
C ASN A 114 10.29 -11.18 -14.12
N VAL A 115 9.69 -10.70 -13.03
CA VAL A 115 9.91 -11.26 -11.67
C VAL A 115 8.92 -12.36 -11.34
N MET A 116 7.80 -12.45 -12.07
CA MET A 116 6.77 -13.46 -11.84
C MET A 116 7.23 -14.90 -12.14
N ASP A 117 8.23 -15.09 -13.00
CA ASP A 117 8.45 -16.41 -13.55
C ASP A 117 9.23 -17.39 -12.64
N HIS A 118 9.99 -16.95 -11.63
CA HIS A 118 10.87 -17.89 -10.94
C HIS A 118 10.92 -17.87 -9.41
N SER A 119 10.55 -16.82 -8.72
CA SER A 119 10.71 -16.77 -7.24
C SER A 119 9.40 -16.86 -6.45
N LEU A 120 8.30 -16.37 -6.97
CA LEU A 120 7.00 -16.38 -6.29
C LEU A 120 6.27 -17.73 -6.40
N ALA A 121 6.47 -18.47 -7.48
CA ALA A 121 5.81 -19.76 -7.71
C ALA A 121 6.30 -20.91 -6.82
N ARG A 122 7.31 -20.68 -5.97
CA ARG A 122 7.95 -21.73 -5.15
C ARG A 122 7.72 -21.63 -3.64
N GLN A 123 7.05 -20.61 -3.14
CA GLN A 123 6.73 -20.56 -1.70
C GLN A 123 5.44 -21.34 -1.45
N GLU A 124 5.56 -22.55 -0.90
CA GLU A 124 4.42 -23.21 -0.24
C GLU A 124 4.01 -22.35 0.95
N ARG A 125 2.94 -21.57 0.75
CA ARG A 125 2.38 -20.76 1.83
C ARG A 125 1.55 -21.61 2.74
N GLN A 126 1.69 -21.41 4.06
CA GLN A 126 0.74 -21.98 5.00
C GLN A 126 -0.61 -21.28 4.82
N PRO A 127 -1.72 -22.06 4.74
CA PRO A 127 -3.06 -21.47 4.67
C PRO A 127 -3.32 -20.54 5.84
N LEU A 128 -3.73 -19.31 5.57
CA LEU A 128 -4.10 -18.35 6.60
C LEU A 128 -5.60 -18.41 6.85
N MET A 129 -5.99 -19.04 7.96
CA MET A 129 -7.39 -19.10 8.38
C MET A 129 -7.82 -17.77 8.99
N VAL A 130 -8.90 -17.18 8.46
CA VAL A 130 -9.48 -15.92 8.93
C VAL A 130 -10.96 -16.06 9.23
N ARG A 131 -11.44 -15.39 10.26
CA ARG A 131 -12.87 -15.37 10.60
C ARG A 131 -13.58 -14.26 9.86
N ALA A 132 -14.70 -14.57 9.23
CA ALA A 132 -15.50 -13.61 8.47
C ALA A 132 -15.95 -12.41 9.33
N GLU A 133 -16.41 -12.66 10.54
CA GLU A 133 -16.84 -11.62 11.48
C GLU A 133 -15.69 -10.66 11.84
N ASP A 134 -14.48 -11.21 12.07
CA ASP A 134 -13.31 -10.41 12.43
C ASP A 134 -12.92 -9.45 11.28
N LEU A 135 -13.01 -9.90 10.03
CA LEU A 135 -12.73 -9.06 8.87
C LEU A 135 -13.73 -7.92 8.70
N VAL A 136 -15.00 -8.16 8.99
CA VAL A 136 -16.05 -7.11 8.99
C VAL A 136 -15.76 -6.06 10.08
N GLU A 137 -15.43 -6.53 11.29
CA GLU A 137 -15.10 -5.65 12.42
C GLU A 137 -13.85 -4.81 12.13
N LEU A 138 -12.76 -5.44 11.70
CA LEU A 138 -11.52 -4.78 11.33
C LEU A 138 -11.75 -3.73 10.23
N MET A 139 -12.54 -4.04 9.20
CA MET A 139 -12.86 -3.07 8.15
C MET A 139 -13.64 -1.88 8.70
N ARG A 140 -14.55 -2.09 9.65
CA ARG A 140 -15.27 -1.02 10.34
C ARG A 140 -14.32 -0.14 11.14
N GLU A 141 -13.40 -0.74 11.90
CA GLU A 141 -12.39 0.00 12.67
C GLU A 141 -11.45 0.81 11.77
N VAL A 142 -10.97 0.22 10.67
CA VAL A 142 -10.14 0.92 9.66
C VAL A 142 -10.86 2.17 9.17
N GLN A 143 -12.17 2.10 8.88
CA GLN A 143 -12.96 3.25 8.46
C GLN A 143 -13.08 4.31 9.56
N GLN A 144 -13.22 3.90 10.82
CA GLN A 144 -13.27 4.82 11.96
C GLN A 144 -11.92 5.49 12.23
N LYS A 145 -10.81 4.77 12.01
CA LYS A 145 -9.44 5.32 12.12
C LYS A 145 -9.06 6.26 10.97
N SER A 146 -9.76 6.19 9.83
CA SER A 146 -9.48 6.99 8.63
C SER A 146 -9.87 8.47 8.82
N GLU A 147 -9.11 9.18 9.62
CA GLU A 147 -9.37 10.59 9.96
C GLU A 147 -9.19 11.52 8.77
N LEU A 148 -8.10 11.36 8.02
CA LEU A 148 -7.84 12.16 6.82
C LEU A 148 -8.92 11.94 5.76
N TYR A 149 -9.37 10.70 5.58
CA TYR A 149 -10.47 10.41 4.66
C TYR A 149 -11.77 11.10 5.10
N ARG A 150 -12.12 11.03 6.38
CA ARG A 150 -13.34 11.70 6.89
C ARG A 150 -13.27 13.22 6.77
N LEU A 151 -12.07 13.77 6.90
CA LEU A 151 -11.84 15.21 6.84
C LEU A 151 -11.82 15.72 5.39
N THR A 152 -11.15 15.02 4.48
CA THR A 152 -10.85 15.53 3.14
C THR A 152 -11.50 14.73 2.01
N GLY A 153 -11.87 13.47 2.24
CA GLY A 153 -12.34 12.55 1.20
C GLY A 153 -11.26 12.12 0.18
N GLY A 154 -10.02 12.62 0.32
CA GLY A 154 -8.99 12.56 -0.73
C GLY A 154 -7.91 11.49 -0.54
N VAL A 155 -8.05 10.54 0.38
CA VAL A 155 -7.04 9.51 0.65
C VAL A 155 -7.59 8.09 0.59
N HIS A 156 -6.69 7.15 0.43
CA HIS A 156 -6.90 5.72 0.65
C HIS A 156 -6.26 5.30 1.97
N SER A 157 -6.82 4.23 2.57
CA SER A 157 -6.32 3.64 3.80
C SER A 157 -5.79 2.23 3.53
N ALA A 158 -4.73 1.85 4.23
CA ALA A 158 -4.25 0.49 4.35
C ALA A 158 -3.99 0.15 5.81
N ALA A 159 -4.20 -1.11 6.19
CA ALA A 159 -3.91 -1.62 7.53
C ALA A 159 -3.34 -3.03 7.47
N LEU A 160 -2.37 -3.31 8.33
CA LEU A 160 -1.88 -4.66 8.60
C LEU A 160 -2.58 -5.18 9.84
N CYS A 161 -3.19 -6.36 9.74
CA CYS A 161 -3.99 -6.93 10.83
C CYS A 161 -3.56 -8.36 11.13
N GLN A 162 -3.75 -8.78 12.38
CA GLN A 162 -3.56 -10.13 12.84
C GLN A 162 -4.70 -10.50 13.81
N GLY A 163 -5.44 -11.57 13.51
CA GLY A 163 -6.65 -11.90 14.27
C GLY A 163 -7.63 -10.73 14.25
N ARG A 164 -7.96 -10.19 15.43
CA ARG A 164 -8.87 -9.04 15.63
C ARG A 164 -8.14 -7.70 15.82
N GLU A 165 -6.85 -7.65 15.63
CA GLU A 165 -6.04 -6.49 15.97
C GLU A 165 -5.51 -5.79 14.70
N ILE A 166 -5.62 -4.46 14.67
CA ILE A 166 -4.94 -3.59 13.70
C ILE A 166 -3.56 -3.27 14.27
N LEU A 167 -2.53 -3.92 13.71
CA LEU A 167 -1.14 -3.72 14.13
C LEU A 167 -0.56 -2.41 13.59
N LEU A 168 -0.94 -2.05 12.36
CA LEU A 168 -0.43 -0.87 11.69
C LEU A 168 -1.50 -0.29 10.77
N PHE A 169 -1.59 1.05 10.73
CA PHE A 169 -2.53 1.79 9.89
C PHE A 169 -1.83 2.94 9.19
N ARG A 170 -2.09 3.13 7.89
CA ARG A 170 -1.56 4.24 7.09
C ARG A 170 -2.60 4.78 6.12
N GLU A 171 -2.54 6.08 5.88
CA GLU A 171 -3.32 6.77 4.84
C GLU A 171 -2.39 7.44 3.83
N ASP A 172 -2.83 7.50 2.58
CA ASP A 172 -2.13 8.22 1.50
C ASP A 172 -3.12 8.56 0.38
N VAL A 173 -2.84 9.63 -0.38
CA VAL A 173 -3.55 9.99 -1.60
C VAL A 173 -3.52 8.84 -2.62
N GLY A 174 -2.44 8.06 -2.67
CA GLY A 174 -2.25 6.88 -3.50
C GLY A 174 -2.53 5.58 -2.75
N ARG A 175 -3.44 4.72 -3.25
CA ARG A 175 -3.71 3.40 -2.63
C ARG A 175 -2.47 2.51 -2.57
N HIS A 176 -1.56 2.59 -3.56
CA HIS A 176 -0.31 1.86 -3.57
C HIS A 176 0.66 2.39 -2.51
N ASN A 177 0.73 3.71 -2.38
CA ASN A 177 1.56 4.35 -1.37
C ASN A 177 1.11 3.98 0.05
N ALA A 178 -0.21 3.94 0.32
CA ALA A 178 -0.71 3.52 1.63
C ALA A 178 -0.25 2.10 1.99
N ALA A 179 -0.25 1.17 1.02
CA ALA A 179 0.28 -0.18 1.20
C ALA A 179 1.80 -0.19 1.33
N ASP A 180 2.53 0.57 0.51
CA ASP A 180 3.98 0.68 0.58
C ASP A 180 4.45 1.24 1.93
N LYS A 181 3.75 2.22 2.51
CA LYS A 181 4.02 2.70 3.88
C LYS A 181 3.91 1.59 4.93
N ILE A 182 2.94 0.69 4.81
CA ILE A 182 2.83 -0.50 5.67
C ILE A 182 4.04 -1.42 5.48
N MET A 183 4.35 -1.74 4.23
CA MET A 183 5.43 -2.65 3.86
C MET A 183 6.79 -2.14 4.31
N GLY A 184 7.08 -0.84 4.08
CA GLY A 184 8.34 -0.23 4.48
C GLY A 184 8.53 -0.16 5.99
N TYR A 185 7.47 0.14 6.73
CA TYR A 185 7.52 0.05 8.19
C TYR A 185 7.84 -1.39 8.66
N CYS A 186 7.15 -2.38 8.12
CA CYS A 186 7.39 -3.79 8.47
C CYS A 186 8.80 -4.23 8.09
N PHE A 187 9.30 -3.84 6.93
CA PHE A 187 10.67 -4.11 6.51
C PHE A 187 11.69 -3.52 7.50
N ARG A 188 11.58 -2.22 7.81
CA ARG A 188 12.48 -1.52 8.72
C ARG A 188 12.50 -2.14 10.12
N HIS A 189 11.34 -2.56 10.62
CA HIS A 189 11.18 -3.10 11.96
C HIS A 189 11.22 -4.64 12.02
N ARG A 190 11.55 -5.32 10.91
CA ARG A 190 11.65 -6.79 10.82
C ARG A 190 10.37 -7.52 11.24
N ILE A 191 9.22 -6.92 10.92
CA ILE A 191 7.91 -7.52 11.23
C ILE A 191 7.55 -8.47 10.11
N SER A 192 7.40 -9.79 10.43
CA SER A 192 6.88 -10.77 9.47
C SER A 192 5.44 -10.44 9.10
N MET A 193 5.10 -10.64 7.82
CA MET A 193 3.75 -10.41 7.29
C MET A 193 3.05 -11.70 6.86
N GLU A 194 3.68 -12.86 7.05
CA GLU A 194 3.21 -14.16 6.55
C GLU A 194 1.87 -14.61 7.16
N ASP A 195 1.65 -14.33 8.44
CA ASP A 195 0.44 -14.69 9.19
C ASP A 195 -0.54 -13.51 9.33
N LYS A 196 -0.48 -12.54 8.41
CA LYS A 196 -1.23 -11.29 8.52
C LYS A 196 -2.12 -11.04 7.32
N VAL A 197 -3.08 -10.15 7.55
CA VAL A 197 -4.06 -9.69 6.57
C VAL A 197 -3.75 -8.24 6.20
N LEU A 198 -3.70 -7.94 4.91
CA LEU A 198 -3.65 -6.56 4.42
C LEU A 198 -5.08 -6.09 4.11
N LEU A 199 -5.57 -5.13 4.87
CA LEU A 199 -6.81 -4.43 4.58
C LEU A 199 -6.52 -3.17 3.74
N THR A 200 -7.38 -2.88 2.76
CA THR A 200 -7.29 -1.65 1.97
C THR A 200 -8.66 -1.07 1.64
N SER A 201 -8.74 0.25 1.50
CA SER A 201 -9.95 0.92 0.99
C SER A 201 -10.03 0.91 -0.53
N GLY A 202 -8.89 0.74 -1.23
CA GLY A 202 -8.75 0.80 -2.66
C GLY A 202 -9.02 -0.53 -3.37
N ARG A 203 -9.09 -0.50 -4.70
CA ARG A 203 -9.20 -1.72 -5.53
C ARG A 203 -7.98 -2.62 -5.31
N ILE A 204 -8.20 -3.93 -5.32
CA ILE A 204 -7.13 -4.92 -5.36
C ILE A 204 -6.71 -5.12 -6.82
N SER A 205 -5.67 -4.42 -7.25
CA SER A 205 -5.06 -4.59 -8.56
C SER A 205 -4.00 -5.70 -8.54
N SER A 206 -3.61 -6.19 -9.72
CA SER A 206 -2.48 -7.13 -9.85
C SER A 206 -1.20 -6.62 -9.19
N GLU A 207 -0.97 -5.31 -9.25
CA GLU A 207 0.18 -4.66 -8.61
C GLU A 207 0.14 -4.77 -7.08
N ILE A 208 -0.97 -4.42 -6.43
CA ILE A 208 -1.15 -4.58 -4.97
C ILE A 208 -1.00 -6.04 -4.57
N LEU A 209 -1.58 -6.97 -5.36
CA LEU A 209 -1.49 -8.39 -5.08
C LEU A 209 -0.04 -8.90 -5.12
N LEU A 210 0.71 -8.53 -6.17
CA LEU A 210 2.10 -8.95 -6.31
C LEU A 210 3.00 -8.36 -5.21
N LYS A 211 2.77 -7.10 -4.82
CA LYS A 211 3.44 -6.50 -3.67
C LYS A 211 3.18 -7.30 -2.40
N ALA A 212 1.92 -7.58 -2.09
CA ALA A 212 1.53 -8.39 -0.95
C ALA A 212 2.12 -9.81 -1.00
N ALA A 213 2.15 -10.41 -2.19
CA ALA A 213 2.77 -11.71 -2.41
C ALA A 213 4.26 -11.73 -2.06
N LYS A 214 5.02 -10.73 -2.53
CA LYS A 214 6.46 -10.60 -2.23
C LYS A 214 6.73 -10.45 -0.73
N MET A 215 5.81 -9.82 -0.01
CA MET A 215 5.93 -9.59 1.44
C MET A 215 5.41 -10.77 2.29
N GLY A 216 4.95 -11.85 1.66
CA GLY A 216 4.46 -13.04 2.38
C GLY A 216 3.01 -12.95 2.87
N ILE A 217 2.26 -11.90 2.55
CA ILE A 217 0.86 -11.72 3.00
C ILE A 217 -0.03 -12.83 2.44
N GLY A 218 -0.77 -13.52 3.33
CA GLY A 218 -1.67 -14.63 2.99
C GLY A 218 -3.07 -14.20 2.56
N ALA A 219 -3.54 -13.02 2.98
CA ALA A 219 -4.88 -12.54 2.65
C ALA A 219 -4.93 -11.03 2.41
N ILE A 220 -5.71 -10.62 1.39
CA ILE A 220 -5.97 -9.21 1.08
C ILE A 220 -7.47 -8.96 1.13
N VAL A 221 -7.87 -7.97 1.90
CA VAL A 221 -9.27 -7.63 2.15
C VAL A 221 -9.54 -6.17 1.76
N SER A 222 -10.61 -5.93 1.00
CA SER A 222 -10.92 -4.59 0.52
C SER A 222 -12.41 -4.22 0.63
N ARG A 223 -12.67 -2.92 0.82
CA ARG A 223 -13.99 -2.31 0.59
C ARG A 223 -14.40 -2.26 -0.88
N SER A 224 -13.42 -2.34 -1.78
CA SER A 224 -13.58 -2.19 -3.22
C SER A 224 -13.46 -3.53 -3.95
N ALA A 225 -13.46 -3.48 -5.27
CA ALA A 225 -13.37 -4.66 -6.13
C ALA A 225 -11.93 -5.12 -6.36
N PRO A 226 -11.67 -6.41 -6.56
CA PRO A 226 -10.49 -6.90 -7.24
C PRO A 226 -10.59 -6.72 -8.75
N THR A 227 -9.43 -6.79 -9.43
CA THR A 227 -9.39 -6.92 -10.89
C THR A 227 -9.27 -8.39 -11.31
N ASP A 228 -9.72 -8.73 -12.53
CA ASP A 228 -9.65 -10.08 -13.05
C ASP A 228 -8.21 -10.66 -13.03
N LEU A 229 -7.22 -9.88 -13.46
CA LEU A 229 -5.82 -10.30 -13.40
C LEU A 229 -5.34 -10.55 -11.97
N ALA A 230 -5.78 -9.73 -11.00
CA ALA A 230 -5.44 -9.94 -9.60
C ALA A 230 -6.00 -11.27 -9.07
N LEU A 231 -7.21 -11.66 -9.47
CA LEU A 231 -7.81 -12.93 -9.05
C LEU A 231 -7.05 -14.13 -9.61
N ARG A 232 -6.74 -14.12 -10.90
CA ARG A 232 -5.92 -15.20 -11.50
C ARG A 232 -4.57 -15.37 -10.83
N LEU A 233 -3.91 -14.28 -10.49
CA LEU A 233 -2.64 -14.31 -9.78
C LEU A 233 -2.80 -14.79 -8.33
N ALA A 234 -3.88 -14.38 -7.66
CA ALA A 234 -4.19 -14.81 -6.30
C ALA A 234 -4.37 -16.33 -6.19
N GLU A 235 -5.10 -16.93 -7.14
CA GLU A 235 -5.28 -18.38 -7.23
C GLU A 235 -3.93 -19.10 -7.40
N GLN A 236 -3.07 -18.61 -8.29
CA GLN A 236 -1.74 -19.19 -8.54
C GLN A 236 -0.80 -19.09 -7.34
N LEU A 237 -0.94 -18.00 -6.56
CA LEU A 237 -0.07 -17.68 -5.42
C LEU A 237 -0.65 -18.13 -4.07
N GLY A 238 -1.83 -18.75 -4.04
CA GLY A 238 -2.49 -19.18 -2.81
C GLY A 238 -2.90 -18.03 -1.87
N ILE A 239 -3.16 -16.83 -2.42
CA ILE A 239 -3.56 -15.65 -1.63
C ILE A 239 -5.08 -15.57 -1.57
N THR A 240 -5.62 -15.43 -0.35
CA THR A 240 -7.05 -15.19 -0.16
C THR A 240 -7.41 -13.75 -0.51
N VAL A 241 -8.35 -13.58 -1.45
CA VAL A 241 -8.85 -12.26 -1.88
C VAL A 241 -10.30 -12.09 -1.51
N ILE A 242 -10.57 -11.05 -0.72
CA ILE A 242 -11.92 -10.68 -0.26
C ILE A 242 -12.17 -9.23 -0.65
N GLY A 243 -13.29 -8.99 -1.33
CA GLY A 243 -13.69 -7.66 -1.77
C GLY A 243 -15.07 -7.27 -1.27
N PHE A 244 -15.43 -5.99 -1.51
CA PHE A 244 -16.73 -5.40 -1.16
C PHE A 244 -17.13 -5.58 0.30
N VAL A 245 -16.17 -5.57 1.24
CA VAL A 245 -16.47 -5.64 2.67
C VAL A 245 -17.17 -4.35 3.10
N ARG A 246 -18.49 -4.44 3.30
CA ARG A 246 -19.37 -3.30 3.62
C ARG A 246 -20.50 -3.75 4.53
N GLY A 247 -20.64 -3.10 5.70
CA GLY A 247 -21.60 -3.53 6.71
C GLY A 247 -21.31 -4.98 7.12
N SER A 248 -22.27 -5.87 6.99
CA SER A 248 -22.15 -7.30 7.33
C SER A 248 -21.90 -8.22 6.13
N ARG A 249 -21.56 -7.68 4.96
CA ARG A 249 -21.37 -8.48 3.73
C ARG A 249 -19.96 -8.35 3.18
N MET A 250 -19.50 -9.42 2.51
CA MET A 250 -18.27 -9.46 1.72
C MET A 250 -18.43 -10.45 0.57
N ASN A 251 -17.55 -10.35 -0.42
CA ASN A 251 -17.39 -11.34 -1.48
C ASN A 251 -16.03 -12.00 -1.33
N ILE A 252 -16.00 -13.33 -1.19
CA ILE A 252 -14.79 -14.13 -1.15
C ILE A 252 -14.54 -14.62 -2.57
N TYR A 253 -13.37 -14.30 -3.12
CA TYR A 253 -13.06 -14.57 -4.53
C TYR A 253 -12.12 -15.76 -4.70
N THR A 254 -11.17 -15.95 -3.79
CA THR A 254 -10.19 -17.04 -3.83
C THR A 254 -10.06 -17.68 -2.46
N ASN A 255 -9.74 -18.99 -2.40
CA ASN A 255 -9.49 -19.77 -1.18
C ASN A 255 -10.62 -19.62 -0.14
N ALA A 256 -11.87 -19.83 -0.55
CA ALA A 256 -13.04 -19.64 0.32
C ALA A 256 -13.01 -20.54 1.57
N GLU A 257 -12.38 -21.68 1.49
CA GLU A 257 -12.16 -22.63 2.59
C GLU A 257 -11.28 -22.07 3.73
N GLN A 258 -10.51 -21.02 3.47
CA GLN A 258 -9.70 -20.33 4.48
C GLN A 258 -10.50 -19.26 5.25
N VAL A 259 -11.72 -18.97 4.84
CA VAL A 259 -12.61 -18.01 5.51
C VAL A 259 -13.65 -18.79 6.31
N ILE A 260 -13.52 -18.77 7.63
CA ILE A 260 -14.40 -19.48 8.56
C ILE A 260 -15.42 -18.54 9.21
N GLU A 261 -16.53 -19.11 9.67
CA GLU A 261 -17.60 -18.39 10.39
C GLU A 261 -17.17 -17.95 11.80
#